data_b10f083d27d14de1899af126700fe254
#
_entry.id   b10f083d27d14de1899af126700fe254
#
_cell.length_a   1.000
_cell.length_b   1.000
_cell.length_c   1.000
_cell.angle_alpha   90.00
_cell.angle_beta   90.00
_cell.angle_gamma   90.00
#
_symmetry.space_group_name_H-M   'P 1'
#
loop_
_entity.id
_entity.type
_entity.pdbx_description
1 polymer ?
#
loop_
_entity_poly.entity_id
_entity_poly.type
_entity_poly.pdbx_seq_one_letter_code
_entity_poly.pdbx_strand_id
1 'polypeptide(L)'
;MTDTAASRYAHLAPKALQVIDLEGPERIVSRWGNLWVGYPRLKKIYDKMEVMLMTPPTTRPRNLLLLGESNVGKTTMLRRWAERKNDAAAEAERLCDPALLGEWAHIPVVCVETPPLGDEARLYENILEKLGFPLPASYSTSAKLRTVVKLIKANRVGLIILDEFHNALPAHFKQLLRFNVVLKNLTNETGIPFLVAGTDMVDQVFQKDDQLHRRFSRATLERWPYDEDWRTLLRSFQALIPLRKPSCLGSGLIVS
;
A
#
# COMPACT_ATOMS: atom_id res chain seq x y z
N MET A 1 16.11 -37.96 -18.45
CA MET A 1 14.65 -37.69 -18.56
C MET A 1 14.25 -36.26 -18.17
N THR A 2 15.18 -35.33 -17.96
CA THR A 2 14.95 -33.94 -17.46
C THR A 2 14.77 -32.90 -18.58
N ASP A 3 15.12 -33.22 -19.81
CA ASP A 3 15.12 -32.24 -20.93
C ASP A 3 13.73 -32.06 -21.60
N THR A 4 12.86 -33.05 -21.48
CA THR A 4 11.54 -33.05 -22.13
C THR A 4 10.48 -32.21 -21.36
N ALA A 5 10.58 -32.12 -20.02
CA ALA A 5 9.66 -31.39 -19.19
C ALA A 5 9.90 -29.85 -19.27
N ALA A 6 11.18 -29.43 -19.32
CA ALA A 6 11.57 -28.04 -19.48
C ALA A 6 11.10 -27.46 -20.83
N SER A 7 11.16 -28.25 -21.91
CA SER A 7 10.67 -27.87 -23.24
C SER A 7 9.13 -27.73 -23.28
N ARG A 8 8.40 -28.59 -22.55
CA ARG A 8 6.92 -28.60 -22.54
C ARG A 8 6.32 -27.37 -21.87
N TYR A 9 6.99 -26.80 -20.88
CA TYR A 9 6.51 -25.68 -20.08
C TYR A 9 7.35 -24.41 -20.25
N ALA A 10 8.02 -24.27 -21.39
CA ALA A 10 8.87 -23.10 -21.70
C ALA A 10 8.14 -21.75 -21.66
N HIS A 11 6.82 -21.77 -21.70
CA HIS A 11 5.97 -20.58 -21.60
C HIS A 11 5.75 -20.09 -20.16
N LEU A 12 6.19 -20.86 -19.15
CA LEU A 12 5.98 -20.54 -17.74
C LEU A 12 7.23 -19.91 -17.10
N ALA A 13 7.00 -18.95 -16.22
CA ALA A 13 8.05 -18.40 -15.37
C ALA A 13 8.52 -19.44 -14.33
N PRO A 14 9.79 -19.37 -13.84
CA PRO A 14 10.33 -20.33 -12.88
C PRO A 14 9.47 -20.54 -11.64
N LYS A 15 8.83 -19.46 -11.14
CA LYS A 15 7.92 -19.52 -10.00
C LYS A 15 6.64 -20.32 -10.29
N ALA A 16 6.15 -20.32 -11.51
CA ALA A 16 4.97 -21.09 -11.90
C ALA A 16 5.33 -22.59 -12.09
N LEU A 17 6.56 -22.87 -12.50
CA LEU A 17 7.06 -24.23 -12.63
C LEU A 17 7.13 -24.97 -11.29
N GLN A 18 7.38 -24.28 -10.18
CA GLN A 18 7.46 -24.88 -8.84
C GLN A 18 6.17 -25.60 -8.40
N VAL A 19 5.04 -25.23 -8.98
CA VAL A 19 3.71 -25.75 -8.61
C VAL A 19 3.02 -26.48 -9.78
N ILE A 20 3.71 -26.70 -10.88
CA ILE A 20 3.10 -27.29 -12.11
C ILE A 20 2.63 -28.73 -11.92
N ASP A 21 3.28 -29.46 -11.01
CA ASP A 21 2.98 -30.85 -10.71
C ASP A 21 1.78 -31.04 -9.78
N LEU A 22 1.33 -29.95 -9.10
CA LEU A 22 0.10 -29.96 -8.32
C LEU A 22 -1.10 -30.22 -9.24
N GLU A 23 -2.11 -30.92 -8.71
CA GLU A 23 -3.30 -31.28 -9.50
C GLU A 23 -4.47 -30.32 -9.28
N GLY A 24 -5.35 -30.27 -10.27
CA GLY A 24 -6.64 -29.57 -10.20
C GLY A 24 -6.55 -28.10 -9.79
N PRO A 25 -7.50 -27.63 -8.96
CA PRO A 25 -7.59 -26.25 -8.48
C PRO A 25 -6.40 -25.84 -7.61
N GLU A 26 -5.81 -26.78 -6.85
CA GLU A 26 -4.70 -26.51 -5.91
C GLU A 26 -3.54 -25.80 -6.62
N ARG A 27 -3.18 -26.26 -7.81
CA ARG A 27 -2.13 -25.66 -8.63
C ARG A 27 -2.40 -24.17 -8.94
N ILE A 28 -3.65 -23.82 -9.23
CA ILE A 28 -4.02 -22.42 -9.54
C ILE A 28 -4.09 -21.60 -8.26
N VAL A 29 -4.74 -22.12 -7.23
CA VAL A 29 -4.96 -21.43 -5.95
C VAL A 29 -3.63 -21.16 -5.25
N SER A 30 -2.67 -22.08 -5.31
CA SER A 30 -1.32 -21.90 -4.71
C SER A 30 -0.58 -20.64 -5.20
N ARG A 31 -0.96 -20.10 -6.37
CA ARG A 31 -0.38 -18.89 -6.94
C ARG A 31 -1.27 -17.66 -6.88
N TRP A 32 -2.58 -17.84 -6.64
CA TRP A 32 -3.57 -16.78 -6.76
C TRP A 32 -3.27 -15.56 -5.88
N GLY A 33 -2.98 -15.76 -4.61
CA GLY A 33 -2.69 -14.68 -3.65
C GLY A 33 -1.33 -14.00 -3.87
N ASN A 34 -0.43 -14.60 -4.67
CA ASN A 34 0.95 -14.15 -4.86
C ASN A 34 1.25 -13.63 -6.27
N LEU A 35 0.21 -13.45 -7.10
CA LEU A 35 0.37 -12.89 -8.44
C LEU A 35 0.63 -11.39 -8.35
N TRP A 36 1.85 -11.00 -8.72
CA TRP A 36 2.26 -9.61 -8.81
C TRP A 36 3.20 -9.41 -10.00
N VAL A 37 2.89 -8.42 -10.80
CA VAL A 37 3.75 -7.94 -11.87
C VAL A 37 4.08 -6.48 -11.61
N GLY A 38 5.36 -6.19 -11.37
CA GLY A 38 5.84 -4.82 -11.31
C GLY A 38 5.90 -4.24 -12.73
N TYR A 39 5.53 -2.97 -12.88
CA TYR A 39 5.52 -2.29 -14.16
C TYR A 39 6.08 -0.86 -14.05
N PRO A 40 6.62 -0.29 -15.14
CA PRO A 40 7.41 0.95 -15.10
C PRO A 40 6.68 2.16 -14.50
N ARG A 41 5.36 2.27 -14.68
CA ARG A 41 4.56 3.40 -14.15
C ARG A 41 4.55 3.47 -12.63
N LEU A 42 4.66 2.31 -11.95
CA LEU A 42 4.76 2.29 -10.48
C LEU A 42 6.06 2.89 -9.98
N LYS A 43 7.13 2.85 -10.78
CA LYS A 43 8.44 3.31 -10.35
C LYS A 43 8.41 4.75 -9.85
N LYS A 44 7.76 5.66 -10.59
CA LYS A 44 7.67 7.08 -10.20
C LYS A 44 6.93 7.30 -8.89
N ILE A 45 5.92 6.46 -8.59
CA ILE A 45 5.17 6.53 -7.34
C ILE A 45 6.03 5.96 -6.21
N TYR A 46 6.65 4.81 -6.44
CA TYR A 46 7.57 4.20 -5.47
C TYR A 46 8.73 5.10 -5.14
N ASP A 47 9.35 5.76 -6.13
CA ASP A 47 10.46 6.70 -5.89
C ASP A 47 10.01 7.85 -4.97
N LYS A 48 8.79 8.38 -5.14
CA LYS A 48 8.23 9.38 -4.21
C LYS A 48 8.02 8.81 -2.80
N MET A 49 7.49 7.59 -2.68
CA MET A 49 7.27 6.91 -1.40
C MET A 49 8.59 6.62 -0.69
N GLU A 50 9.64 6.22 -1.42
CA GLU A 50 10.98 6.04 -0.87
C GLU A 50 11.54 7.35 -0.30
N VAL A 51 11.45 8.44 -1.05
CA VAL A 51 11.88 9.76 -0.58
C VAL A 51 11.13 10.18 0.68
N MET A 52 9.81 9.93 0.74
CA MET A 52 9.02 10.22 1.94
C MET A 52 9.49 9.41 3.14
N LEU A 53 9.71 8.10 2.95
CA LEU A 53 10.15 7.19 4.01
C LEU A 53 11.56 7.52 4.52
N MET A 54 12.46 7.96 3.63
CA MET A 54 13.85 8.34 3.97
C MET A 54 13.95 9.73 4.60
N THR A 55 12.89 10.55 4.51
CA THR A 55 12.91 11.90 5.05
C THR A 55 12.79 11.85 6.58
N PRO A 56 13.72 12.42 7.33
CA PRO A 56 13.61 12.49 8.79
C PRO A 56 12.36 13.24 9.24
N PRO A 57 11.83 12.94 10.44
CA PRO A 57 10.70 13.67 10.99
C PRO A 57 10.94 15.19 10.98
N THR A 58 9.95 15.94 10.50
CA THR A 58 10.04 17.39 10.34
C THR A 58 8.74 18.09 10.76
N THR A 59 8.80 19.37 11.09
CA THR A 59 7.62 20.16 11.46
C THR A 59 6.63 20.34 10.31
N ARG A 60 7.07 20.15 9.06
CA ARG A 60 6.22 20.26 7.86
C ARG A 60 6.55 19.16 6.86
N PRO A 61 6.20 17.90 7.14
CA PRO A 61 6.45 16.81 6.23
C PRO A 61 5.65 17.00 4.92
N ARG A 62 6.25 16.57 3.83
CA ARG A 62 5.61 16.58 2.51
C ARG A 62 4.74 15.37 2.36
N ASN A 63 3.44 15.57 2.33
CA ASN A 63 2.46 14.51 2.15
C ASN A 63 2.25 14.21 0.65
N LEU A 64 1.65 13.05 0.36
CA LEU A 64 1.32 12.61 -1.00
C LEU A 64 -0.16 12.22 -1.08
N LEU A 65 -0.86 12.78 -2.06
CA LEU A 65 -2.18 12.35 -2.48
C LEU A 65 -2.03 11.47 -3.73
N LEU A 66 -2.34 10.18 -3.59
CA LEU A 66 -2.34 9.21 -4.66
C LEU A 66 -3.76 9.04 -5.20
N LEU A 67 -3.98 9.52 -6.39
CA LEU A 67 -5.26 9.46 -7.09
C LEU A 67 -5.31 8.30 -8.08
N GLY A 68 -6.49 7.83 -8.34
CA GLY A 68 -6.78 6.85 -9.39
C GLY A 68 -8.18 6.28 -9.23
N GLU A 69 -8.73 5.80 -10.31
CA GLU A 69 -10.04 5.19 -10.31
C GLU A 69 -10.09 3.91 -9.44
N SER A 70 -11.30 3.46 -9.12
CA SER A 70 -11.47 2.17 -8.44
C SER A 70 -10.90 1.04 -9.27
N ASN A 71 -10.35 0.02 -8.62
CA ASN A 71 -9.80 -1.19 -9.24
C ASN A 71 -8.56 -1.00 -10.14
N VAL A 72 -7.89 0.16 -10.12
CA VAL A 72 -6.60 0.33 -10.84
C VAL A 72 -5.40 -0.29 -10.11
N GLY A 73 -5.61 -0.85 -8.90
CA GLY A 73 -4.59 -1.55 -8.14
C GLY A 73 -3.87 -0.71 -7.09
N LYS A 74 -4.39 0.46 -6.67
CA LYS A 74 -3.80 1.30 -5.61
C LYS A 74 -3.55 0.52 -4.33
N THR A 75 -4.59 -0.07 -3.77
CA THR A 75 -4.53 -0.87 -2.52
C THR A 75 -3.49 -1.97 -2.60
N THR A 76 -3.49 -2.74 -3.68
CA THR A 76 -2.54 -3.85 -3.88
C THR A 76 -1.10 -3.34 -3.91
N MET A 77 -0.87 -2.25 -4.65
CA MET A 77 0.43 -1.62 -4.78
C MET A 77 0.94 -1.10 -3.42
N LEU A 78 0.09 -0.37 -2.68
CA LEU A 78 0.44 0.25 -1.41
C LEU A 78 0.73 -0.78 -0.33
N ARG A 79 -0.16 -1.77 -0.16
CA ARG A 79 -0.01 -2.85 0.83
C ARG A 79 1.26 -3.65 0.56
N ARG A 80 1.48 -4.06 -0.69
CA ARG A 80 2.66 -4.84 -1.05
C ARG A 80 3.97 -4.07 -0.84
N TRP A 81 3.98 -2.76 -1.14
CA TRP A 81 5.15 -1.94 -0.88
C TRP A 81 5.41 -1.81 0.63
N ALA A 82 4.35 -1.54 1.43
CA ALA A 82 4.44 -1.45 2.89
C ALA A 82 4.93 -2.77 3.52
N GLU A 83 4.36 -3.91 3.12
CA GLU A 83 4.79 -5.24 3.55
C GLU A 83 6.28 -5.46 3.28
N ARG A 84 6.74 -5.21 2.06
CA ARG A 84 8.15 -5.36 1.70
C ARG A 84 9.09 -4.48 2.54
N LYS A 85 8.67 -3.27 2.91
CA LYS A 85 9.47 -2.39 3.77
C LYS A 85 9.52 -2.90 5.20
N ASN A 86 8.40 -3.35 5.71
CA ASN A 86 8.30 -3.91 7.05
C ASN A 86 9.05 -5.23 7.17
N ASP A 87 8.95 -6.13 6.17
CA ASP A 87 9.69 -7.39 6.13
C ASP A 87 11.21 -7.15 6.07
N ALA A 88 11.66 -6.19 5.25
CA ALA A 88 13.07 -5.84 5.17
C ALA A 88 13.60 -5.25 6.49
N ALA A 89 12.80 -4.47 7.20
CA ALA A 89 13.16 -3.95 8.51
C ALA A 89 13.24 -5.06 9.57
N ALA A 90 12.26 -5.96 9.58
CA ALA A 90 12.24 -7.12 10.48
C ALA A 90 13.42 -8.06 10.22
N GLU A 91 13.78 -8.28 8.96
CA GLU A 91 14.96 -9.10 8.61
C GLU A 91 16.26 -8.42 9.03
N ALA A 92 16.37 -7.11 8.84
CA ALA A 92 17.53 -6.34 9.32
C ALA A 92 17.68 -6.43 10.85
N GLU A 93 16.58 -6.38 11.60
CA GLU A 93 16.61 -6.56 13.06
C GLU A 93 17.03 -7.98 13.49
N ARG A 94 16.62 -9.01 12.77
CA ARG A 94 17.05 -10.40 13.06
C ARG A 94 18.56 -10.62 12.86
N LEU A 95 19.16 -9.84 11.98
CA LEU A 95 20.60 -9.91 11.69
C LEU A 95 21.45 -9.00 12.60
N CYS A 96 20.80 -8.13 13.40
CA CYS A 96 21.49 -7.27 14.35
C CYS A 96 21.83 -8.01 15.65
N ASP A 97 22.85 -7.51 16.34
CA ASP A 97 23.15 -7.95 17.73
C ASP A 97 21.94 -7.64 18.61
N PRO A 98 21.40 -8.63 19.36
CA PRO A 98 20.29 -8.43 20.29
C PRO A 98 20.51 -7.29 21.28
N ALA A 99 21.76 -7.00 21.65
CA ALA A 99 22.10 -5.89 22.55
C ALA A 99 21.85 -4.49 21.92
N LEU A 100 21.75 -4.42 20.60
CA LEU A 100 21.48 -3.19 19.84
C LEU A 100 19.99 -3.01 19.48
N LEU A 101 19.17 -4.02 19.74
CA LEU A 101 17.74 -3.96 19.46
C LEU A 101 17.02 -3.10 20.50
N GLY A 102 16.11 -2.26 20.04
CA GLY A 102 15.20 -1.53 20.91
C GLY A 102 14.12 -2.44 21.52
N GLU A 103 13.43 -1.93 22.52
CA GLU A 103 12.28 -2.62 23.15
C GLU A 103 11.11 -2.88 22.16
N TRP A 104 11.03 -2.08 21.10
CA TRP A 104 9.93 -2.09 20.15
C TRP A 104 10.43 -2.46 18.74
N ALA A 105 9.62 -3.26 18.03
CA ALA A 105 9.90 -3.64 16.65
C ALA A 105 9.99 -2.42 15.72
N HIS A 106 10.84 -2.49 14.72
CA HIS A 106 10.90 -1.47 13.67
C HIS A 106 9.80 -1.70 12.62
N ILE A 107 8.82 -0.83 12.58
CA ILE A 107 7.70 -0.84 11.63
C ILE A 107 7.75 0.44 10.79
N PRO A 108 8.55 0.51 9.73
CA PRO A 108 8.75 1.72 8.92
C PRO A 108 7.46 2.29 8.33
N VAL A 109 6.49 1.42 7.98
CA VAL A 109 5.28 1.83 7.26
C VAL A 109 4.03 1.26 7.94
N VAL A 110 3.13 2.14 8.31
CA VAL A 110 1.78 1.79 8.79
C VAL A 110 0.78 2.05 7.68
N CYS A 111 0.13 0.99 7.20
CA CYS A 111 -0.91 1.08 6.16
C CYS A 111 -2.26 0.71 6.77
N VAL A 112 -3.18 1.66 6.81
CA VAL A 112 -4.55 1.49 7.34
C VAL A 112 -5.58 1.97 6.34
N GLU A 113 -6.77 1.38 6.42
CA GLU A 113 -7.93 1.86 5.69
C GLU A 113 -8.54 3.07 6.42
N THR A 114 -8.95 4.07 5.64
CA THR A 114 -9.61 5.25 6.18
C THR A 114 -10.98 4.87 6.76
N PRO A 115 -11.26 5.22 8.02
CA PRO A 115 -12.52 4.86 8.64
C PRO A 115 -13.70 5.59 7.97
N PRO A 116 -14.89 4.97 7.92
CA PRO A 116 -16.10 5.58 7.43
C PRO A 116 -16.37 6.92 8.14
N LEU A 117 -16.87 7.90 7.39
CA LEU A 117 -17.20 9.23 7.88
C LEU A 117 -16.03 10.02 8.51
N GLY A 118 -14.79 9.53 8.39
CA GLY A 118 -13.63 10.17 9.01
C GLY A 118 -13.66 10.13 10.55
N ASP A 119 -14.03 8.99 11.14
CA ASP A 119 -14.03 8.79 12.58
C ASP A 119 -12.60 8.80 13.14
N GLU A 120 -12.32 9.82 13.95
CA GLU A 120 -11.01 10.04 14.57
C GLU A 120 -10.60 8.88 15.49
N ALA A 121 -11.52 8.46 16.36
CA ALA A 121 -11.23 7.42 17.35
C ALA A 121 -10.90 6.09 16.65
N ARG A 122 -11.67 5.76 15.61
CA ARG A 122 -11.46 4.56 14.80
C ARG A 122 -10.18 4.63 13.97
N LEU A 123 -9.78 5.81 13.49
CA LEU A 123 -8.48 5.96 12.83
C LEU A 123 -7.33 5.58 13.79
N TYR A 124 -7.38 6.09 15.02
CA TYR A 124 -6.35 5.77 16.02
C TYR A 124 -6.36 4.29 16.40
N GLU A 125 -7.54 3.68 16.53
CA GLU A 125 -7.67 2.23 16.77
C GLU A 125 -7.02 1.42 15.64
N ASN A 126 -7.32 1.75 14.37
CA ASN A 126 -6.74 1.07 13.22
C ASN A 126 -5.20 1.17 13.20
N ILE A 127 -4.64 2.34 13.54
CA ILE A 127 -3.20 2.54 13.64
C ILE A 127 -2.61 1.70 14.78
N LEU A 128 -3.22 1.73 15.96
CA LEU A 128 -2.77 0.97 17.14
C LEU A 128 -2.81 -0.54 16.91
N GLU A 129 -3.84 -1.04 16.22
CA GLU A 129 -3.95 -2.44 15.86
C GLU A 129 -2.80 -2.86 14.93
N LYS A 130 -2.48 -2.02 13.93
CA LYS A 130 -1.33 -2.27 13.03
C LYS A 130 0.03 -2.24 13.73
N LEU A 131 0.13 -1.49 14.82
CA LEU A 131 1.32 -1.45 15.66
C LEU A 131 1.34 -2.57 16.74
N GLY A 132 0.36 -3.49 16.69
CA GLY A 132 0.27 -4.62 17.62
C GLY A 132 -0.18 -4.23 19.05
N PHE A 133 -0.79 -3.07 19.21
CA PHE A 133 -1.21 -2.55 20.52
C PHE A 133 -2.69 -2.12 20.53
N PRO A 134 -3.62 -3.05 20.39
CA PRO A 134 -5.04 -2.72 20.45
C PRO A 134 -5.42 -2.21 21.84
N LEU A 135 -6.12 -1.07 21.87
CA LEU A 135 -6.63 -0.50 23.12
C LEU A 135 -8.10 -0.86 23.32
N PRO A 136 -8.56 -1.02 24.60
CA PRO A 136 -9.97 -1.14 24.91
C PRO A 136 -10.78 0.04 24.38
N ALA A 137 -12.01 -0.20 23.94
CA ALA A 137 -12.93 0.83 23.43
C ALA A 137 -13.21 1.96 24.45
N SER A 138 -13.08 1.65 25.75
CA SER A 138 -13.29 2.61 26.86
C SER A 138 -12.27 3.75 26.92
N TYR A 139 -11.14 3.64 26.18
CA TYR A 139 -10.14 4.70 26.16
C TYR A 139 -10.67 5.93 25.41
N SER A 140 -10.46 7.11 25.99
CA SER A 140 -10.83 8.37 25.33
C SER A 140 -10.02 8.60 24.04
N THR A 141 -10.58 9.34 23.09
CA THR A 141 -9.91 9.69 21.83
C THR A 141 -8.55 10.35 22.08
N SER A 142 -8.45 11.23 23.08
CA SER A 142 -7.19 11.87 23.44
C SER A 142 -6.16 10.90 24.04
N ALA A 143 -6.59 9.87 24.77
CA ALA A 143 -5.70 8.82 25.26
C ALA A 143 -5.19 7.96 24.09
N LYS A 144 -6.06 7.61 23.14
CA LYS A 144 -5.68 6.89 21.91
C LYS A 144 -4.66 7.69 21.10
N LEU A 145 -4.88 9.00 20.89
CA LEU A 145 -3.92 9.86 20.18
C LEU A 145 -2.54 9.84 20.86
N ARG A 146 -2.47 10.06 22.19
CA ARG A 146 -1.19 10.02 22.90
C ARG A 146 -0.46 8.69 22.73
N THR A 147 -1.21 7.59 22.77
CA THR A 147 -0.64 6.24 22.60
C THR A 147 -0.15 6.04 21.16
N VAL A 148 -0.94 6.48 20.15
CA VAL A 148 -0.51 6.45 18.74
C VAL A 148 0.80 7.20 18.55
N VAL A 149 0.90 8.45 19.03
CA VAL A 149 2.11 9.27 18.90
C VAL A 149 3.32 8.60 19.59
N LYS A 150 3.12 8.04 20.79
CA LYS A 150 4.16 7.30 21.51
C LYS A 150 4.65 6.10 20.71
N LEU A 151 3.72 5.27 20.21
CA LEU A 151 4.07 4.04 19.50
C LEU A 151 4.64 4.30 18.09
N ILE A 152 4.19 5.32 17.38
CA ILE A 152 4.79 5.75 16.12
C ILE A 152 6.28 6.04 16.31
N LYS A 153 6.63 6.77 17.38
CA LYS A 153 8.04 7.09 17.70
C LYS A 153 8.81 5.84 18.16
N ALA A 154 8.21 5.02 19.04
CA ALA A 154 8.84 3.81 19.56
C ALA A 154 9.13 2.78 18.47
N ASN A 155 8.20 2.57 17.55
CA ASN A 155 8.35 1.65 16.40
C ASN A 155 9.08 2.28 15.21
N ARG A 156 9.59 3.51 15.34
CA ARG A 156 10.35 4.22 14.28
C ARG A 156 9.58 4.29 12.96
N VAL A 157 8.25 4.56 13.04
CA VAL A 157 7.41 4.68 11.85
C VAL A 157 7.84 5.92 11.06
N GLY A 158 8.08 5.75 9.76
CA GLY A 158 8.49 6.82 8.85
C GLY A 158 7.41 7.26 7.88
N LEU A 159 6.35 6.46 7.69
CA LEU A 159 5.25 6.78 6.77
C LEU A 159 3.94 6.16 7.24
N ILE A 160 2.85 6.94 7.22
CA ILE A 160 1.49 6.44 7.39
C ILE A 160 0.77 6.51 6.04
N ILE A 161 0.18 5.39 5.62
CA ILE A 161 -0.64 5.26 4.42
C ILE A 161 -2.11 5.15 4.86
N LEU A 162 -2.95 6.07 4.38
CA LEU A 162 -4.41 6.04 4.50
C LEU A 162 -4.99 5.64 3.16
N ASP A 163 -5.38 4.38 3.06
CA ASP A 163 -6.02 3.85 1.86
C ASP A 163 -7.54 4.09 1.88
N GLU A 164 -8.17 4.05 0.72
CA GLU A 164 -9.62 4.21 0.54
C GLU A 164 -10.19 5.49 1.19
N PHE A 165 -9.51 6.62 1.01
CA PHE A 165 -9.89 7.88 1.65
C PHE A 165 -11.32 8.34 1.28
N HIS A 166 -11.85 7.84 0.17
CA HIS A 166 -13.23 8.12 -0.21
C HIS A 166 -14.28 7.60 0.78
N ASN A 167 -13.93 6.67 1.68
CA ASN A 167 -14.81 6.23 2.78
C ASN A 167 -15.17 7.36 3.73
N ALA A 168 -14.35 8.41 3.81
CA ALA A 168 -14.63 9.60 4.62
C ALA A 168 -15.56 10.59 3.90
N LEU A 169 -15.74 10.49 2.57
CA LEU A 169 -16.49 11.48 1.77
C LEU A 169 -18.01 11.55 2.06
N PRO A 170 -18.71 10.45 2.45
CA PRO A 170 -20.12 10.54 2.81
C PRO A 170 -20.40 11.43 4.04
N ALA A 171 -19.35 11.79 4.77
CA ALA A 171 -19.46 12.72 5.89
C ALA A 171 -19.93 14.11 5.41
N HIS A 172 -20.70 14.79 6.25
CA HIS A 172 -20.99 16.20 6.01
C HIS A 172 -19.69 16.99 5.90
N PHE A 173 -19.65 18.01 5.03
CA PHE A 173 -18.46 18.82 4.77
C PHE A 173 -17.73 19.28 6.06
N LYS A 174 -18.49 19.68 7.10
CA LYS A 174 -17.92 20.03 8.42
C LYS A 174 -17.16 18.88 9.09
N GLN A 175 -17.62 17.65 8.92
CA GLN A 175 -17.00 16.46 9.50
C GLN A 175 -15.70 16.13 8.76
N LEU A 176 -15.71 16.29 7.45
CA LEU A 176 -14.51 16.13 6.63
C LEU A 176 -13.43 17.16 6.97
N LEU A 177 -13.83 18.43 7.19
CA LEU A 177 -12.89 19.46 7.67
C LEU A 177 -12.31 19.11 9.04
N ARG A 178 -13.10 18.53 9.96
CA ARG A 178 -12.59 18.04 11.25
C ARG A 178 -11.57 16.91 11.05
N PHE A 179 -11.85 15.96 10.18
CA PHE A 179 -10.93 14.87 9.88
C PHE A 179 -9.60 15.37 9.29
N ASN A 180 -9.64 16.40 8.46
CA ASN A 180 -8.45 17.08 7.96
C ASN A 180 -7.61 17.71 9.11
N VAL A 181 -8.28 18.28 10.13
CA VAL A 181 -7.61 18.79 11.34
C VAL A 181 -6.94 17.64 12.10
N VAL A 182 -7.60 16.48 12.20
CA VAL A 182 -7.03 15.28 12.81
C VAL A 182 -5.73 14.86 12.12
N LEU A 183 -5.74 14.76 10.78
CA LEU A 183 -4.55 14.42 10.01
C LEU A 183 -3.42 15.45 10.20
N LYS A 184 -3.79 16.73 10.20
CA LYS A 184 -2.83 17.82 10.46
C LYS A 184 -2.21 17.71 11.85
N ASN A 185 -3.02 17.46 12.88
CA ASN A 185 -2.54 17.34 14.25
C ASN A 185 -1.61 16.12 14.38
N LEU A 186 -2.00 14.97 13.84
CA LEU A 186 -1.18 13.77 13.88
C LEU A 186 0.15 13.97 13.13
N THR A 187 0.13 14.62 11.97
CA THR A 187 1.34 15.00 11.23
C THR A 187 2.25 15.91 12.05
N ASN A 188 1.69 16.92 12.73
CA ASN A 188 2.47 17.87 13.53
C ASN A 188 3.09 17.20 14.77
N GLU A 189 2.33 16.32 15.45
CA GLU A 189 2.77 15.61 16.67
C GLU A 189 3.87 14.57 16.38
N THR A 190 3.79 13.93 15.22
CA THR A 190 4.71 12.85 14.85
C THR A 190 5.86 13.31 13.97
N GLY A 191 5.66 14.36 13.20
CA GLY A 191 6.64 14.86 12.22
C GLY A 191 6.80 13.99 10.98
N ILE A 192 6.00 12.92 10.83
CA ILE A 192 6.09 11.99 9.70
C ILE A 192 5.06 12.31 8.61
N PRO A 193 5.37 11.99 7.34
CA PRO A 193 4.46 12.22 6.23
C PRO A 193 3.29 11.23 6.20
N PHE A 194 2.20 11.67 5.56
CA PHE A 194 1.08 10.83 5.16
C PHE A 194 1.03 10.64 3.66
N LEU A 195 0.70 9.42 3.24
CA LEU A 195 0.21 9.12 1.90
C LEU A 195 -1.28 8.84 2.02
N VAL A 196 -2.08 9.61 1.30
CA VAL A 196 -3.54 9.45 1.23
C VAL A 196 -3.87 8.90 -0.16
N ALA A 197 -4.57 7.77 -0.23
CA ALA A 197 -4.99 7.18 -1.50
C ALA A 197 -6.51 7.22 -1.66
N GLY A 198 -6.96 7.60 -2.84
CA GLY A 198 -8.38 7.70 -3.14
C GLY A 198 -8.69 7.89 -4.61
N THR A 199 -9.95 8.21 -4.89
CA THR A 199 -10.44 8.54 -6.23
C THR A 199 -10.36 10.04 -6.50
N ASP A 200 -10.67 10.48 -7.71
CA ASP A 200 -10.69 11.90 -8.09
C ASP A 200 -11.67 12.75 -7.25
N MET A 201 -12.68 12.13 -6.66
CA MET A 201 -13.56 12.79 -5.70
C MET A 201 -12.81 13.34 -4.47
N VAL A 202 -11.77 12.62 -4.04
CA VAL A 202 -10.89 13.06 -2.94
C VAL A 202 -10.13 14.31 -3.34
N ASP A 203 -9.62 14.41 -4.56
CA ASP A 203 -8.91 15.59 -5.03
C ASP A 203 -9.79 16.85 -5.02
N GLN A 204 -11.06 16.73 -5.40
CA GLN A 204 -12.00 17.85 -5.36
C GLN A 204 -12.17 18.43 -3.94
N VAL A 205 -12.10 17.58 -2.93
CA VAL A 205 -12.16 18.00 -1.52
C VAL A 205 -10.86 18.68 -1.10
N PHE A 206 -9.72 18.11 -1.47
CA PHE A 206 -8.40 18.67 -1.17
C PHE A 206 -8.16 20.01 -1.88
N GLN A 207 -8.77 20.24 -3.04
CA GLN A 207 -8.70 21.52 -3.76
C GLN A 207 -9.51 22.63 -3.08
N LYS A 208 -10.56 22.29 -2.33
CA LYS A 208 -11.39 23.27 -1.60
C LYS A 208 -10.76 23.74 -0.29
N ASP A 209 -9.70 23.09 0.18
CA ASP A 209 -8.96 23.46 1.38
C ASP A 209 -7.53 23.85 1.02
N ASP A 210 -7.24 25.16 1.00
CA ASP A 210 -5.94 25.72 0.66
C ASP A 210 -4.78 25.13 1.48
N GLN A 211 -5.03 24.74 2.73
CA GLN A 211 -3.99 24.18 3.60
C GLN A 211 -3.64 22.76 3.18
N LEU A 212 -4.63 21.93 2.81
CA LEU A 212 -4.40 20.59 2.28
C LEU A 212 -3.79 20.67 0.90
N HIS A 213 -4.30 21.54 0.05
CA HIS A 213 -3.78 21.73 -1.31
C HIS A 213 -2.27 21.96 -1.31
N ARG A 214 -1.78 22.82 -0.41
CA ARG A 214 -0.35 23.18 -0.30
C ARG A 214 0.51 22.12 0.40
N ARG A 215 -0.09 21.23 1.19
CA ARG A 215 0.63 20.21 1.97
C ARG A 215 0.75 18.87 1.28
N PHE A 216 -0.07 18.60 0.26
CA PHE A 216 -0.11 17.35 -0.45
C PHE A 216 0.36 17.53 -1.90
N SER A 217 1.49 16.91 -2.24
CA SER A 217 1.84 16.70 -3.64
C SER A 217 0.93 15.63 -4.24
N ARG A 218 0.75 15.66 -5.57
CA ARG A 218 -0.14 14.72 -6.25
C ARG A 218 0.65 13.69 -7.05
N ALA A 219 0.11 12.48 -7.08
CA ALA A 219 0.50 11.44 -8.03
C ALA A 219 -0.78 10.74 -8.51
N THR A 220 -0.80 10.32 -9.77
CA THR A 220 -1.95 9.61 -10.33
C THR A 220 -1.52 8.23 -10.79
N LEU A 221 -2.30 7.23 -10.42
CA LEU A 221 -2.23 5.89 -10.97
C LEU A 221 -3.36 5.74 -11.99
N GLU A 222 -3.00 5.94 -13.25
CA GLU A 222 -3.94 5.90 -14.36
C GLU A 222 -4.34 4.47 -14.70
N ARG A 223 -5.51 4.31 -15.33
CA ARG A 223 -5.90 3.05 -15.97
C ARG A 223 -4.86 2.65 -17.03
N TRP A 224 -4.79 1.36 -17.26
CA TRP A 224 -3.98 0.82 -18.33
C TRP A 224 -4.55 1.20 -19.70
N PRO A 225 -3.84 1.95 -20.52
CA PRO A 225 -4.19 2.07 -21.93
C PRO A 225 -3.87 0.76 -22.65
N TYR A 226 -4.51 0.53 -23.80
CA TYR A 226 -4.22 -0.62 -24.67
C TYR A 226 -2.92 -0.40 -25.46
N ASP A 227 -1.80 -0.36 -24.75
CA ASP A 227 -0.46 -0.17 -25.30
C ASP A 227 0.41 -1.43 -25.12
N GLU A 228 1.70 -1.33 -25.48
CA GLU A 228 2.64 -2.45 -25.35
C GLU A 228 2.94 -2.77 -23.88
N ASP A 229 2.86 -1.81 -22.97
CA ASP A 229 2.99 -2.06 -21.51
C ASP A 229 1.85 -2.95 -21.01
N TRP A 230 0.61 -2.70 -21.48
CA TRP A 230 -0.53 -3.56 -21.19
C TRP A 230 -0.35 -4.99 -21.69
N ARG A 231 0.10 -5.14 -22.94
CA ARG A 231 0.39 -6.46 -23.51
C ARG A 231 1.48 -7.18 -22.75
N THR A 232 2.52 -6.46 -22.35
CA THR A 232 3.62 -6.99 -21.52
C THR A 232 3.13 -7.43 -20.16
N LEU A 233 2.23 -6.68 -19.52
CA LEU A 233 1.57 -7.07 -18.29
C LEU A 233 0.80 -8.38 -18.46
N LEU A 234 -0.02 -8.50 -19.50
CA LEU A 234 -0.79 -9.70 -19.80
C LEU A 234 0.10 -10.92 -20.07
N ARG A 235 1.18 -10.76 -20.83
CA ARG A 235 2.18 -11.83 -21.05
C ARG A 235 2.86 -12.25 -19.75
N SER A 236 3.13 -11.28 -18.88
CA SER A 236 3.73 -11.56 -17.57
C SER A 236 2.79 -12.36 -16.67
N PHE A 237 1.49 -12.00 -16.63
CA PHE A 237 0.48 -12.79 -15.93
C PHE A 237 0.35 -14.19 -16.53
N GLN A 238 0.32 -14.29 -17.86
CA GLN A 238 0.27 -15.57 -18.56
C GLN A 238 1.42 -16.50 -18.15
N ALA A 239 2.63 -15.97 -18.04
CA ALA A 239 3.80 -16.74 -17.62
C ALA A 239 3.78 -17.13 -16.12
N LEU A 240 3.08 -16.34 -15.27
CA LEU A 240 3.01 -16.58 -13.83
C LEU A 240 1.88 -17.53 -13.41
N ILE A 241 0.85 -17.66 -14.24
CA ILE A 241 -0.26 -18.59 -13.97
C ILE A 241 0.15 -20.00 -14.43
N PRO A 242 0.16 -21.02 -13.56
CA PRO A 242 0.69 -22.34 -13.87
C PRO A 242 -0.28 -23.16 -14.74
N LEU A 243 -0.52 -22.71 -15.96
CA LEU A 243 -1.34 -23.43 -16.95
C LEU A 243 -0.49 -24.47 -17.69
N ARG A 244 -0.99 -25.68 -17.81
CA ARG A 244 -0.30 -26.78 -18.53
C ARG A 244 -0.25 -26.55 -20.05
N LYS A 245 -1.14 -25.70 -20.58
CA LYS A 245 -1.17 -25.30 -22.00
C LYS A 245 -0.89 -23.81 -22.11
N PRO A 246 -0.16 -23.35 -23.14
CA PRO A 246 -0.02 -21.94 -23.41
C PRO A 246 -1.38 -21.26 -23.57
N SER A 247 -1.52 -20.03 -23.07
CA SER A 247 -2.67 -19.18 -23.29
C SER A 247 -2.29 -17.99 -24.19
N CYS A 248 -3.25 -17.30 -24.75
CA CYS A 248 -3.03 -16.21 -25.72
C CYS A 248 -3.47 -14.84 -25.18
N LEU A 249 -3.35 -14.58 -23.87
CA LEU A 249 -3.79 -13.33 -23.26
C LEU A 249 -3.11 -12.07 -23.86
N GLY A 250 -1.88 -12.21 -24.34
CA GLY A 250 -1.11 -11.09 -24.88
C GLY A 250 -1.13 -10.95 -26.41
N SER A 251 -1.77 -11.87 -27.14
CA SER A 251 -1.85 -11.87 -28.60
C SER A 251 -3.23 -11.39 -29.08
N GLY A 252 -3.55 -10.13 -28.80
CA GLY A 252 -4.46 -9.31 -29.59
C GLY A 252 -5.79 -9.90 -30.07
N LEU A 253 -6.59 -10.50 -29.24
CA LEU A 253 -8.03 -10.53 -29.47
C LEU A 253 -8.63 -9.25 -28.88
N ILE A 254 -8.60 -8.19 -29.66
CA ILE A 254 -9.58 -7.10 -29.53
C ILE A 254 -10.88 -7.71 -29.99
N VAL A 255 -11.72 -8.16 -29.06
CA VAL A 255 -13.13 -8.35 -29.38
C VAL A 255 -13.71 -6.94 -29.40
N SER A 256 -14.01 -6.49 -30.59
CA SER A 256 -14.80 -5.29 -30.91
C SER A 256 -16.17 -5.34 -30.27
#